data_ec1ea322835b0be5a667f34b1a2791c0
#
_entry.id   ec1ea322835b0be5a667f34b1a2791c0
#
_cell.length_a   1.000
_cell.length_b   1.000
_cell.length_c   1.000
_cell.angle_alpha   90.00
_cell.angle_beta   90.00
_cell.angle_gamma   90.00
#
_symmetry.space_group_name_H-M   'P 1'
#
loop_
_entity.id
_entity.type
_entity.pdbx_description
1 polymer ?
#
loop_
_entity_poly.entity_id
_entity_poly.type
_entity_poly.pdbx_seq_one_letter_code
_entity_poly.pdbx_strand_id
1 'polypeptide(L)'
;MIQIQIPEKAKYIIETIQNAGFEAYVVGGCVRDSILGRCPEDWDITTSARPEQVKALFRRTIDTGIQHGTVTVMLDKEGFEVTTYRVDGKYEDSRHPKEVTFTPNLEEDLKRRDFTINAMAYNETEGLIDIFGGLQDIEAKLIRCVGNPEERFGEDALRIMRAIRFSAQLGYEIHEDTEAAIRKLAPTLQKISAERVQVELTKLLISPHPDTLRDAYDMGVTKVILPEFDAMMKTPQKHKHHKYNVGEHTLHALIEIAPEKNLRYAILLHDIGKPETLTVDEDGTTHFHGHPAVGEEMARRILRRLRFDNDTVAVVTRLVRYHDYGNDVTPDLRIVRRAVNKIGEDIFPLLFPVRQADILAQSDYLRAEKLKNL
;
A
#
# COMPACT_ATOMS: atom_id res chain seq x y z
N MET A 1 2.09 -10.60 30.63
CA MET A 1 3.15 -9.63 30.24
C MET A 1 3.56 -9.98 28.81
N ILE A 2 3.54 -9.01 27.90
CA ILE A 2 3.90 -9.25 26.48
C ILE A 2 5.41 -9.46 26.41
N GLN A 3 5.82 -10.54 25.73
CA GLN A 3 7.23 -10.82 25.46
C GLN A 3 7.42 -10.87 23.94
N ILE A 4 8.39 -10.12 23.42
CA ILE A 4 8.76 -10.07 22.02
C ILE A 4 10.14 -10.72 21.86
N GLN A 5 10.25 -11.67 20.95
CA GLN A 5 11.52 -12.27 20.60
C GLN A 5 12.26 -11.37 19.61
N ILE A 6 13.21 -10.62 20.13
CA ILE A 6 14.08 -9.76 19.33
C ILE A 6 15.18 -10.64 18.69
N PRO A 7 15.45 -10.50 17.36
CA PRO A 7 16.57 -11.20 16.74
C PRO A 7 17.92 -10.89 17.42
N GLU A 8 18.79 -11.86 17.48
CA GLU A 8 20.10 -11.75 18.17
C GLU A 8 20.93 -10.52 17.76
N LYS A 9 20.93 -10.16 16.47
CA LYS A 9 21.64 -8.97 15.99
C LYS A 9 21.02 -7.66 16.48
N ALA A 10 19.69 -7.54 16.45
CA ALA A 10 18.99 -6.37 16.98
C ALA A 10 19.17 -6.27 18.50
N LYS A 11 19.11 -7.41 19.20
CA LYS A 11 19.38 -7.50 20.64
C LYS A 11 20.81 -7.04 20.97
N TYR A 12 21.80 -7.49 20.21
CA TYR A 12 23.20 -7.07 20.36
C TYR A 12 23.35 -5.54 20.23
N ILE A 13 22.68 -4.93 19.26
CA ILE A 13 22.70 -3.47 19.08
C ILE A 13 22.10 -2.76 20.30
N ILE A 14 20.92 -3.20 20.78
CA ILE A 14 20.24 -2.63 21.93
C ILE A 14 21.13 -2.74 23.18
N GLU A 15 21.66 -3.91 23.48
CA GLU A 15 22.52 -4.15 24.65
C GLU A 15 23.82 -3.32 24.57
N THR A 16 24.42 -3.20 23.40
CA THR A 16 25.63 -2.37 23.22
C THR A 16 25.36 -0.91 23.52
N ILE A 17 24.22 -0.38 23.08
CA ILE A 17 23.80 1.01 23.35
C ILE A 17 23.48 1.20 24.83
N GLN A 18 22.75 0.26 25.44
CA GLN A 18 22.39 0.29 26.86
C GLN A 18 23.63 0.22 27.76
N ASN A 19 24.61 -0.63 27.44
CA ASN A 19 25.86 -0.74 28.18
C ASN A 19 26.72 0.53 28.11
N ALA A 20 26.53 1.36 27.08
CA ALA A 20 27.14 2.68 26.98
C ALA A 20 26.38 3.78 27.76
N GLY A 21 25.30 3.43 28.47
CA GLY A 21 24.51 4.36 29.32
C GLY A 21 23.39 5.06 28.61
N PHE A 22 22.97 4.59 27.43
CA PHE A 22 21.86 5.16 26.68
C PHE A 22 20.63 4.22 26.70
N GLU A 23 19.46 4.78 26.41
CA GLU A 23 18.26 4.00 26.17
C GLU A 23 18.23 3.46 24.74
N ALA A 24 17.69 2.26 24.53
CA ALA A 24 17.45 1.69 23.22
C ALA A 24 16.27 0.71 23.25
N TYR A 25 15.43 0.79 22.21
CA TYR A 25 14.25 -0.04 22.03
C TYR A 25 14.08 -0.42 20.56
N VAL A 26 13.50 -1.60 20.29
CA VAL A 26 12.83 -1.81 19.00
C VAL A 26 11.52 -1.02 18.98
N VAL A 27 11.10 -0.52 17.82
CA VAL A 27 9.99 0.43 17.74
C VAL A 27 9.18 0.29 16.45
N GLY A 28 7.90 0.61 16.51
CA GLY A 28 7.06 0.73 15.35
C GLY A 28 6.51 -0.59 14.83
N GLY A 29 6.62 -0.81 13.52
CA GLY A 29 6.02 -1.95 12.83
C GLY A 29 6.45 -3.31 13.36
N CYS A 30 7.71 -3.48 13.75
CA CYS A 30 8.19 -4.74 14.29
C CYS A 30 7.56 -5.09 15.65
N VAL A 31 7.29 -4.09 16.49
CA VAL A 31 6.59 -4.29 17.76
C VAL A 31 5.14 -4.70 17.51
N ARG A 32 4.43 -3.97 16.66
CA ARG A 32 3.06 -4.31 16.27
C ARG A 32 2.98 -5.72 15.69
N ASP A 33 3.81 -6.05 14.72
CA ASP A 33 3.76 -7.34 14.01
C ASP A 33 4.10 -8.49 14.96
N SER A 34 5.06 -8.31 15.87
CA SER A 34 5.37 -9.29 16.92
C SER A 34 4.17 -9.55 17.85
N ILE A 35 3.45 -8.49 18.26
CA ILE A 35 2.24 -8.62 19.08
C ILE A 35 1.15 -9.40 18.33
N LEU A 36 1.04 -9.20 17.00
CA LEU A 36 0.09 -9.89 16.13
C LEU A 36 0.52 -11.33 15.75
N GLY A 37 1.68 -11.80 16.21
CA GLY A 37 2.21 -13.12 15.83
C GLY A 37 2.69 -13.18 14.38
N ARG A 38 2.95 -12.05 13.75
CA ARG A 38 3.55 -11.93 12.42
C ARG A 38 5.07 -11.88 12.53
N CYS A 39 5.77 -12.30 11.50
CA CYS A 39 7.22 -12.17 11.41
C CYS A 39 7.55 -10.79 10.86
N PRO A 40 8.21 -9.90 11.63
CA PRO A 40 8.63 -8.60 11.12
C PRO A 40 9.68 -8.74 10.02
N GLU A 41 9.57 -7.91 8.98
CA GLU A 41 10.57 -7.84 7.90
C GLU A 41 11.79 -7.01 8.35
N ASP A 42 11.54 -5.86 8.99
CA ASP A 42 12.56 -4.93 9.44
C ASP A 42 12.44 -4.69 10.96
N TRP A 43 13.58 -4.47 11.59
CA TRP A 43 13.68 -4.18 13.03
C TRP A 43 14.28 -2.80 13.25
N ASP A 44 13.43 -1.78 13.34
CA ASP A 44 13.85 -0.43 13.61
C ASP A 44 14.16 -0.26 15.10
N ILE A 45 15.26 0.46 15.38
CA ILE A 45 15.71 0.76 16.74
C ILE A 45 15.66 2.27 16.96
N THR A 46 15.16 2.67 18.10
CA THR A 46 15.17 4.06 18.57
C THR A 46 15.98 4.18 19.84
N THR A 47 16.70 5.29 20.01
CA THR A 47 17.68 5.47 21.11
C THR A 47 17.80 6.92 21.57
N SER A 48 18.18 7.11 22.82
CA SER A 48 18.60 8.41 23.35
C SER A 48 20.01 8.83 22.90
N ALA A 49 20.81 7.88 22.40
CA ALA A 49 22.15 8.18 21.87
C ALA A 49 22.06 9.00 20.58
N ARG A 50 22.90 10.02 20.46
CA ARG A 50 23.01 10.82 19.24
C ARG A 50 23.70 10.04 18.12
N PRO A 51 23.51 10.43 16.85
CA PRO A 51 24.11 9.71 15.73
C PRO A 51 25.62 9.47 15.86
N GLU A 52 26.39 10.46 16.32
CA GLU A 52 27.83 10.35 16.53
C GLU A 52 28.17 9.34 17.61
N GLN A 53 27.35 9.26 18.67
CA GLN A 53 27.52 8.30 19.75
C GLN A 53 27.22 6.89 19.27
N VAL A 54 26.17 6.70 18.46
CA VAL A 54 25.88 5.40 17.84
C VAL A 54 27.03 4.96 16.94
N LYS A 55 27.54 5.86 16.09
CA LYS A 55 28.70 5.56 15.21
C LYS A 55 29.95 5.15 15.97
N ALA A 56 30.18 5.75 17.12
CA ALA A 56 31.32 5.43 17.98
C ALA A 56 31.25 4.03 18.63
N LEU A 57 30.05 3.46 18.77
CA LEU A 57 29.82 2.16 19.43
C LEU A 57 29.97 0.96 18.49
N PHE A 58 29.88 1.17 17.16
CA PHE A 58 29.85 0.09 16.18
C PHE A 58 30.96 0.23 15.15
N ARG A 59 31.52 -0.90 14.76
CA ARG A 59 32.65 -0.94 13.81
C ARG A 59 32.28 -0.45 12.42
N ARG A 60 31.07 -0.76 11.94
CA ARG A 60 30.60 -0.40 10.60
C ARG A 60 29.22 0.23 10.66
N THR A 61 29.14 1.46 10.20
CA THR A 61 27.88 2.23 10.11
C THR A 61 27.79 2.92 8.76
N ILE A 62 26.57 3.18 8.31
CA ILE A 62 26.28 3.93 7.09
C ILE A 62 25.39 5.13 7.44
N ASP A 63 25.74 6.31 6.94
CA ASP A 63 24.95 7.53 7.15
C ASP A 63 23.77 7.57 6.20
N THR A 64 22.70 6.83 6.52
CA THR A 64 21.51 6.73 5.67
C THR A 64 20.55 7.91 5.83
N GLY A 65 20.62 8.63 6.93
CA GLY A 65 19.75 9.76 7.23
C GLY A 65 20.22 10.56 8.43
N ILE A 66 21.54 10.84 8.51
CA ILE A 66 22.18 11.45 9.68
C ILE A 66 21.58 12.81 10.03
N GLN A 67 21.19 13.61 9.04
CA GLN A 67 20.51 14.89 9.24
C GLN A 67 19.12 14.74 9.91
N HIS A 68 18.54 13.56 9.87
CA HIS A 68 17.28 13.24 10.52
C HIS A 68 17.47 12.31 11.74
N GLY A 69 18.71 12.07 12.15
CA GLY A 69 19.05 11.29 13.31
C GLY A 69 19.19 9.78 13.07
N THR A 70 19.16 9.32 11.83
CA THR A 70 19.22 7.88 11.50
C THR A 70 20.61 7.47 11.02
N VAL A 71 21.10 6.39 11.61
CA VAL A 71 22.35 5.70 11.23
C VAL A 71 22.01 4.22 11.03
N THR A 72 22.49 3.64 9.94
CA THR A 72 22.39 2.18 9.74
C THR A 72 23.60 1.49 10.32
N VAL A 73 23.38 0.63 11.30
CA VAL A 73 24.41 -0.26 11.87
C VAL A 73 24.49 -1.53 11.04
N MET A 74 25.67 -1.84 10.53
CA MET A 74 25.90 -3.03 9.71
C MET A 74 26.49 -4.15 10.56
N LEU A 75 25.77 -5.27 10.67
CA LEU A 75 26.21 -6.51 11.29
C LEU A 75 26.24 -7.62 10.23
N ASP A 76 27.43 -8.12 9.95
CA ASP A 76 27.69 -8.98 8.80
C ASP A 76 27.31 -8.28 7.50
N LYS A 77 26.26 -8.70 6.82
CA LYS A 77 25.74 -8.06 5.59
C LYS A 77 24.34 -7.46 5.79
N GLU A 78 23.88 -7.41 7.02
CA GLU A 78 22.55 -6.96 7.40
C GLU A 78 22.60 -5.56 8.04
N GLY A 79 21.73 -4.67 7.61
CA GLY A 79 21.64 -3.29 8.11
C GLY A 79 20.46 -3.12 9.06
N PHE A 80 20.70 -2.42 10.17
CA PHE A 80 19.66 -2.05 11.14
C PHE A 80 19.61 -0.54 11.27
N GLU A 81 18.45 0.05 11.04
CA GLU A 81 18.26 1.48 11.22
C GLU A 81 18.13 1.82 12.71
N VAL A 82 19.01 2.71 13.17
CA VAL A 82 19.04 3.23 14.53
C VAL A 82 18.81 4.72 14.48
N THR A 83 17.67 5.16 15.02
CA THR A 83 17.25 6.56 14.99
C THR A 83 17.28 7.18 16.37
N THR A 84 17.93 8.33 16.51
CA THR A 84 17.93 9.11 17.76
C THR A 84 16.55 9.68 18.02
N TYR A 85 16.11 9.67 19.30
CA TYR A 85 14.87 10.35 19.71
C TYR A 85 14.87 11.79 19.23
N ARG A 86 13.77 12.18 18.61
CA ARG A 86 13.67 13.52 18.05
C ARG A 86 12.27 14.11 18.17
N VAL A 87 12.23 15.42 18.14
CA VAL A 87 11.04 16.23 17.92
C VAL A 87 11.16 16.81 16.53
N ASP A 88 10.16 16.60 15.71
CA ASP A 88 10.11 17.18 14.37
C ASP A 88 9.69 18.65 14.46
N GLY A 89 10.42 19.53 13.78
CA GLY A 89 10.08 20.94 13.66
C GLY A 89 8.94 21.18 12.66
N LYS A 90 8.77 22.42 12.22
CA LYS A 90 7.75 22.75 11.23
C LYS A 90 8.04 22.08 9.90
N TYR A 91 7.01 21.50 9.29
CA TYR A 91 7.05 20.92 7.96
C TYR A 91 6.73 22.00 6.92
N GLU A 92 7.61 22.23 5.96
CA GLU A 92 7.40 23.22 4.89
C GLU A 92 6.94 22.57 3.57
N ASP A 93 7.38 21.36 3.30
CA ASP A 93 7.13 20.63 2.05
C ASP A 93 6.18 19.44 2.19
N SER A 94 5.50 19.33 3.32
CA SER A 94 4.61 18.19 3.64
C SER A 94 5.32 16.83 3.61
N ARG A 95 6.64 16.78 3.85
CA ARG A 95 7.43 15.55 3.87
C ARG A 95 8.50 15.52 4.96
N HIS A 96 9.30 16.57 5.04
CA HIS A 96 10.44 16.64 5.95
C HIS A 96 10.28 17.80 6.90
N PRO A 97 10.53 17.60 8.19
CA PRO A 97 10.67 18.73 9.09
C PRO A 97 11.90 19.55 8.65
N LYS A 98 11.79 20.86 8.66
CA LYS A 98 12.87 21.78 8.31
C LYS A 98 14.08 21.59 9.22
N GLU A 99 13.79 21.32 10.48
CA GLU A 99 14.78 21.09 11.53
C GLU A 99 14.31 19.93 12.42
N VAL A 100 15.26 19.14 12.86
CA VAL A 100 15.05 18.05 13.81
C VAL A 100 15.79 18.42 15.09
N THR A 101 15.10 18.40 16.20
CA THR A 101 15.70 18.59 17.54
C THR A 101 15.78 17.25 18.23
N PHE A 102 16.98 16.83 18.61
CA PHE A 102 17.15 15.61 19.40
C PHE A 102 16.68 15.83 20.83
N THR A 103 16.04 14.81 21.39
CA THR A 103 15.51 14.80 22.74
C THR A 103 15.96 13.52 23.46
N PRO A 104 16.17 13.57 24.79
CA PRO A 104 16.40 12.34 25.56
C PRO A 104 15.09 11.58 25.91
N ASN A 105 13.94 12.09 25.50
CA ASN A 105 12.63 11.61 25.92
C ASN A 105 11.97 10.72 24.86
N LEU A 106 11.80 9.43 25.17
CA LEU A 106 11.14 8.46 24.31
C LEU A 106 9.69 8.86 23.98
N GLU A 107 8.94 9.40 24.93
CA GLU A 107 7.55 9.82 24.72
C GLU A 107 7.42 10.83 23.57
N GLU A 108 8.33 11.82 23.49
CA GLU A 108 8.34 12.79 22.42
C GLU A 108 8.64 12.15 21.06
N ASP A 109 9.54 11.15 21.02
CA ASP A 109 9.83 10.40 19.80
C ASP A 109 8.63 9.56 19.34
N LEU A 110 7.91 8.93 20.26
CA LEU A 110 6.70 8.19 19.93
C LEU A 110 5.55 9.10 19.50
N LYS A 111 5.43 10.29 20.10
CA LYS A 111 4.35 11.25 19.84
C LYS A 111 4.33 11.77 18.38
N ARG A 112 5.50 11.89 17.74
CA ARG A 112 5.61 12.35 16.33
C ARG A 112 5.20 11.30 15.29
N ARG A 113 4.97 10.04 15.70
CA ARG A 113 4.63 8.94 14.79
C ARG A 113 3.21 9.06 14.25
N ASP A 114 2.94 8.31 13.20
CA ASP A 114 1.66 8.38 12.47
C ASP A 114 0.49 7.80 13.28
N PHE A 115 0.55 6.51 13.63
CA PHE A 115 -0.56 5.78 14.24
C PHE A 115 -0.17 5.16 15.58
N THR A 116 -1.16 5.01 16.45
CA THR A 116 -0.97 4.45 17.80
C THR A 116 -0.36 3.05 17.78
N ILE A 117 -0.79 2.21 16.82
CA ILE A 117 -0.28 0.84 16.66
C ILE A 117 1.18 0.78 16.20
N ASN A 118 1.73 1.87 15.70
CA ASN A 118 3.13 2.03 15.31
C ASN A 118 3.93 2.91 16.27
N ALA A 119 3.33 3.36 17.37
CA ALA A 119 3.93 4.22 18.38
C ALA A 119 4.16 3.47 19.71
N MET A 120 4.64 2.24 19.60
CA MET A 120 5.03 1.38 20.73
C MET A 120 6.50 1.01 20.61
N ALA A 121 7.17 0.92 21.74
CA ALA A 121 8.57 0.53 21.86
C ALA A 121 8.71 -0.67 22.80
N TYR A 122 9.75 -1.46 22.59
CA TYR A 122 10.02 -2.63 23.43
C TYR A 122 11.52 -2.89 23.58
N ASN A 123 11.93 -3.25 24.79
CA ASN A 123 13.18 -3.95 25.05
C ASN A 123 12.97 -5.01 26.14
N GLU A 124 13.92 -5.91 26.30
CA GLU A 124 13.77 -7.01 27.25
C GLU A 124 13.85 -6.55 28.73
N THR A 125 14.50 -5.41 29.00
CA THR A 125 14.70 -4.87 30.35
C THR A 125 13.44 -4.21 30.88
N GLU A 126 12.78 -3.38 30.05
CA GLU A 126 11.63 -2.57 30.50
C GLU A 126 10.28 -3.10 29.99
N GLY A 127 10.31 -4.03 29.02
CA GLY A 127 9.10 -4.56 28.41
C GLY A 127 8.48 -3.60 27.40
N LEU A 128 7.16 -3.72 27.20
CA LEU A 128 6.41 -2.90 26.26
C LEU A 128 6.14 -1.50 26.84
N ILE A 129 6.51 -0.49 26.07
CA ILE A 129 6.16 0.92 26.31
C ILE A 129 5.07 1.31 25.33
N ASP A 130 3.87 1.53 25.83
CA ASP A 130 2.68 1.90 25.08
C ASP A 130 1.98 3.11 25.72
N ILE A 131 2.41 4.31 25.35
CA ILE A 131 1.92 5.57 25.94
C ILE A 131 0.62 6.01 25.30
N PHE A 132 0.43 5.72 24.00
CA PHE A 132 -0.66 6.25 23.19
C PHE A 132 -1.80 5.25 22.93
N GLY A 133 -1.82 4.11 23.62
CA GLY A 133 -2.90 3.12 23.53
C GLY A 133 -2.86 2.24 22.27
N GLY A 134 -1.68 1.98 21.73
CA GLY A 134 -1.51 1.13 20.55
C GLY A 134 -2.00 -0.29 20.76
N LEU A 135 -1.77 -0.89 21.93
CA LEU A 135 -2.27 -2.23 22.25
C LEU A 135 -3.80 -2.29 22.27
N GLN A 136 -4.43 -1.29 22.87
CA GLN A 136 -5.90 -1.18 22.87
C GLN A 136 -6.47 -1.05 21.45
N ASP A 137 -5.83 -0.26 20.58
CA ASP A 137 -6.26 -0.10 19.20
C ASP A 137 -5.99 -1.37 18.36
N ILE A 138 -4.96 -2.15 18.65
CA ILE A 138 -4.76 -3.49 18.07
C ILE A 138 -5.92 -4.41 18.45
N GLU A 139 -6.31 -4.47 19.71
CA GLU A 139 -7.43 -5.28 20.20
C GLU A 139 -8.76 -4.85 19.59
N ALA A 140 -8.98 -3.54 19.47
CA ALA A 140 -10.16 -2.96 18.84
C ALA A 140 -10.14 -3.02 17.30
N LYS A 141 -9.02 -3.42 16.69
CA LYS A 141 -8.79 -3.44 15.24
C LYS A 141 -9.03 -2.06 14.60
N LEU A 142 -8.38 -1.04 15.15
CA LEU A 142 -8.51 0.36 14.72
C LEU A 142 -7.16 0.93 14.23
N ILE A 143 -7.24 1.70 13.16
CA ILE A 143 -6.17 2.61 12.71
C ILE A 143 -6.51 4.01 13.22
N ARG A 144 -5.74 4.48 14.19
CA ARG A 144 -5.92 5.79 14.82
C ARG A 144 -4.63 6.58 14.78
N CYS A 145 -4.69 7.85 14.38
CA CYS A 145 -3.55 8.76 14.50
C CYS A 145 -3.13 8.97 15.95
N VAL A 146 -1.84 9.15 16.18
CA VAL A 146 -1.32 9.64 17.45
C VAL A 146 -1.71 11.11 17.61
N GLY A 147 -2.41 11.45 18.67
CA GLY A 147 -2.85 12.83 18.92
C GLY A 147 -3.90 13.32 17.93
N ASN A 148 -3.73 14.56 17.44
CA ASN A 148 -4.66 15.17 16.51
C ASN A 148 -4.43 14.70 15.06
N PRO A 149 -5.40 14.02 14.41
CA PRO A 149 -5.24 13.53 13.05
C PRO A 149 -4.96 14.63 12.01
N GLU A 150 -5.60 15.80 12.13
CA GLU A 150 -5.37 16.89 11.19
C GLU A 150 -3.94 17.42 11.25
N GLU A 151 -3.34 17.46 12.44
CA GLU A 151 -1.92 17.81 12.60
C GLU A 151 -1.01 16.77 11.96
N ARG A 152 -1.25 15.47 12.23
CA ARG A 152 -0.45 14.36 11.67
C ARG A 152 -0.48 14.33 10.15
N PHE A 153 -1.64 14.52 9.54
CA PHE A 153 -1.78 14.58 8.09
C PHE A 153 -1.29 15.90 7.49
N GLY A 154 -1.37 16.99 8.24
CA GLY A 154 -0.80 18.28 7.85
C GLY A 154 0.74 18.26 7.78
N GLU A 155 1.39 17.51 8.65
CA GLU A 155 2.84 17.32 8.64
C GLU A 155 3.31 16.53 7.39
N ASP A 156 2.70 15.39 7.12
CA ASP A 156 2.96 14.57 5.94
C ASP A 156 1.66 13.97 5.41
N ALA A 157 1.18 14.50 4.30
CA ALA A 157 -0.07 14.03 3.69
C ALA A 157 0.00 12.56 3.22
N LEU A 158 1.20 11.98 3.00
CA LEU A 158 1.33 10.56 2.69
C LEU A 158 0.78 9.67 3.79
N ARG A 159 0.73 10.14 5.03
CA ARG A 159 0.12 9.42 6.15
C ARG A 159 -1.36 9.08 5.90
N ILE A 160 -2.06 9.85 5.06
CA ILE A 160 -3.41 9.52 4.57
C ILE A 160 -3.38 8.18 3.81
N MET A 161 -2.49 8.04 2.85
CA MET A 161 -2.31 6.78 2.10
C MET A 161 -1.87 5.64 3.01
N ARG A 162 -1.02 5.92 3.98
CA ARG A 162 -0.55 4.94 4.97
C ARG A 162 -1.69 4.42 5.82
N ALA A 163 -2.63 5.29 6.25
CA ALA A 163 -3.82 4.88 7.01
C ALA A 163 -4.64 3.84 6.24
N ILE A 164 -4.95 4.11 4.99
CA ILE A 164 -5.72 3.20 4.12
C ILE A 164 -4.94 1.91 3.84
N ARG A 165 -3.63 2.02 3.59
CA ARG A 165 -2.78 0.84 3.41
C ARG A 165 -2.73 -0.05 4.65
N PHE A 166 -2.57 0.49 5.84
CA PHE A 166 -2.60 -0.31 7.07
C PHE A 166 -3.97 -0.94 7.31
N SER A 167 -5.05 -0.23 7.03
CA SER A 167 -6.41 -0.78 7.03
C SER A 167 -6.48 -2.01 6.11
N ALA A 168 -5.98 -1.91 4.89
CA ALA A 168 -5.95 -3.01 3.92
C ALA A 168 -5.05 -4.19 4.34
N GLN A 169 -3.88 -3.91 4.91
CA GLN A 169 -2.93 -4.94 5.32
C GLN A 169 -3.36 -5.70 6.58
N LEU A 170 -4.01 -5.02 7.50
CA LEU A 170 -4.39 -5.57 8.80
C LEU A 170 -5.86 -6.01 8.86
N GLY A 171 -6.71 -5.56 7.94
CA GLY A 171 -8.15 -5.73 8.01
C GLY A 171 -8.78 -4.91 9.14
N TYR A 172 -8.22 -3.74 9.44
CA TYR A 172 -8.66 -2.85 10.52
C TYR A 172 -9.50 -1.71 9.98
N GLU A 173 -10.46 -1.26 10.76
CA GLU A 173 -11.23 -0.05 10.47
C GLU A 173 -10.42 1.21 10.79
N ILE A 174 -10.66 2.29 10.06
CA ILE A 174 -10.09 3.60 10.37
C ILE A 174 -10.99 4.27 11.40
N HIS A 175 -10.41 4.77 12.50
CA HIS A 175 -11.14 5.48 13.54
C HIS A 175 -11.84 6.71 12.97
N GLU A 176 -13.04 7.03 13.46
CA GLU A 176 -13.91 8.09 12.92
C GLU A 176 -13.24 9.47 12.84
N ASP A 177 -12.47 9.87 13.85
CA ASP A 177 -11.76 11.16 13.82
C ASP A 177 -10.62 11.16 12.79
N THR A 178 -9.95 10.03 12.62
CA THR A 178 -8.91 9.83 11.60
C THR A 178 -9.53 9.86 10.20
N GLU A 179 -10.66 9.19 10.00
CA GLU A 179 -11.41 9.21 8.74
C GLU A 179 -11.89 10.62 8.38
N ALA A 180 -12.45 11.36 9.34
CA ALA A 180 -12.88 12.73 9.14
C ALA A 180 -11.72 13.65 8.69
N ALA A 181 -10.53 13.48 9.28
CA ALA A 181 -9.33 14.21 8.88
C ALA A 181 -8.85 13.83 7.48
N ILE A 182 -8.95 12.54 7.10
CA ILE A 182 -8.64 12.08 5.74
C ILE A 182 -9.56 12.77 4.73
N ARG A 183 -10.85 12.76 4.96
CA ARG A 183 -11.84 13.43 4.07
C ARG A 183 -11.52 14.91 3.89
N LYS A 184 -11.16 15.59 4.96
CA LYS A 184 -10.82 17.02 4.93
C LYS A 184 -9.52 17.30 4.18
N LEU A 185 -8.51 16.48 4.39
CA LEU A 185 -7.13 16.74 3.94
C LEU A 185 -6.70 15.92 2.70
N ALA A 186 -7.56 15.05 2.17
CA ALA A 186 -7.29 14.29 0.95
C ALA A 186 -6.75 15.16 -0.21
N PRO A 187 -7.26 16.38 -0.48
CA PRO A 187 -6.72 17.24 -1.53
C PRO A 187 -5.24 17.58 -1.38
N THR A 188 -4.69 17.56 -0.18
CA THR A 188 -3.27 17.84 0.08
C THR A 188 -2.32 16.77 -0.47
N LEU A 189 -2.84 15.59 -0.83
CA LEU A 189 -2.08 14.54 -1.52
C LEU A 189 -1.49 15.01 -2.86
N GLN A 190 -2.00 16.06 -3.47
CA GLN A 190 -1.42 16.67 -4.65
C GLN A 190 0.04 17.11 -4.46
N LYS A 191 0.44 17.39 -3.22
CA LYS A 191 1.81 17.81 -2.87
C LYS A 191 2.80 16.65 -2.75
N ILE A 192 2.30 15.41 -2.74
CA ILE A 192 3.12 14.22 -2.55
C ILE A 192 3.65 13.72 -3.91
N SER A 193 4.92 13.34 -3.95
CA SER A 193 5.52 12.82 -5.18
C SER A 193 4.85 11.52 -5.64
N ALA A 194 4.79 11.35 -6.96
CA ALA A 194 4.17 10.19 -7.58
C ALA A 194 4.81 8.86 -7.12
N GLU A 195 6.12 8.85 -6.91
CA GLU A 195 6.87 7.68 -6.44
C GLU A 195 6.43 7.24 -5.04
N ARG A 196 6.19 8.20 -4.14
CA ARG A 196 5.70 7.90 -2.79
C ARG A 196 4.27 7.38 -2.82
N VAL A 197 3.42 7.98 -3.63
CA VAL A 197 2.03 7.52 -3.85
C VAL A 197 2.03 6.11 -4.42
N GLN A 198 2.86 5.84 -5.45
CA GLN A 198 2.99 4.53 -6.08
C GLN A 198 3.33 3.43 -5.05
N VAL A 199 4.29 3.69 -4.16
CA VAL A 199 4.71 2.70 -3.15
C VAL A 199 3.56 2.34 -2.21
N GLU A 200 2.83 3.32 -1.72
CA GLU A 200 1.69 3.08 -0.81
C GLU A 200 0.51 2.41 -1.53
N LEU A 201 0.19 2.85 -2.74
CA LEU A 201 -0.85 2.23 -3.57
C LEU A 201 -0.52 0.77 -3.90
N THR A 202 0.73 0.48 -4.25
CA THR A 202 1.17 -0.90 -4.52
C THR A 202 1.00 -1.79 -3.28
N LYS A 203 1.46 -1.32 -2.11
CA LYS A 203 1.29 -2.06 -0.85
C LYS A 203 -0.17 -2.29 -0.47
N LEU A 204 -1.05 -1.34 -0.78
CA LEU A 204 -2.49 -1.50 -0.61
C LEU A 204 -3.03 -2.59 -1.55
N LEU A 205 -2.69 -2.53 -2.82
CA LEU A 205 -3.21 -3.47 -3.84
C LEU A 205 -2.75 -4.91 -3.62
N ILE A 206 -1.50 -5.13 -3.19
CA ILE A 206 -0.99 -6.48 -2.91
C ILE A 206 -1.35 -7.00 -1.51
N SER A 207 -2.09 -6.22 -0.73
CA SER A 207 -2.55 -6.62 0.60
C SER A 207 -3.63 -7.71 0.54
N PRO A 208 -3.99 -8.32 1.70
CA PRO A 208 -5.12 -9.23 1.79
C PRO A 208 -6.48 -8.60 1.49
N HIS A 209 -6.61 -7.27 1.62
CA HIS A 209 -7.87 -6.53 1.43
C HIS A 209 -7.71 -5.39 0.41
N PRO A 210 -7.46 -5.70 -0.87
CA PRO A 210 -7.27 -4.67 -1.91
C PRO A 210 -8.55 -3.88 -2.20
N ASP A 211 -9.72 -4.42 -1.85
CA ASP A 211 -11.03 -3.80 -1.93
C ASP A 211 -11.19 -2.61 -0.95
N THR A 212 -10.27 -2.43 -0.01
CA THR A 212 -10.14 -1.19 0.79
C THR A 212 -9.91 0.07 -0.09
N LEU A 213 -9.60 -0.10 -1.36
CA LEU A 213 -9.61 0.98 -2.33
C LEU A 213 -11.00 1.66 -2.43
N ARG A 214 -12.09 0.96 -2.07
CA ARG A 214 -13.42 1.55 -1.92
C ARG A 214 -13.42 2.64 -0.84
N ASP A 215 -12.80 2.39 0.30
CA ASP A 215 -12.72 3.38 1.38
C ASP A 215 -11.92 4.60 0.92
N ALA A 216 -10.85 4.40 0.15
CA ALA A 216 -10.10 5.48 -0.48
C ALA A 216 -10.98 6.33 -1.44
N TYR A 217 -11.86 5.68 -2.19
CA TYR A 217 -12.85 6.37 -3.03
C TYR A 217 -13.85 7.15 -2.17
N ASP A 218 -14.45 6.53 -1.17
CA ASP A 218 -15.45 7.13 -0.30
C ASP A 218 -14.91 8.35 0.48
N MET A 219 -13.61 8.33 0.81
CA MET A 219 -12.92 9.42 1.50
C MET A 219 -12.34 10.49 0.55
N GLY A 220 -12.52 10.36 -0.76
CA GLY A 220 -12.04 11.33 -1.75
C GLY A 220 -10.56 11.24 -2.09
N VAL A 221 -9.88 10.17 -1.68
CA VAL A 221 -8.44 9.96 -1.93
C VAL A 221 -8.18 9.58 -3.38
N THR A 222 -8.96 8.67 -3.96
CA THR A 222 -8.81 8.24 -5.36
C THR A 222 -9.01 9.38 -6.33
N LYS A 223 -9.87 10.34 -6.01
CA LYS A 223 -10.08 11.55 -6.80
C LYS A 223 -8.79 12.32 -7.06
N VAL A 224 -7.83 12.25 -6.15
CA VAL A 224 -6.54 12.93 -6.24
C VAL A 224 -5.48 12.04 -6.92
N ILE A 225 -5.37 10.79 -6.50
CA ILE A 225 -4.28 9.90 -6.94
C ILE A 225 -4.62 9.07 -8.19
N LEU A 226 -5.89 8.76 -8.39
CA LEU A 226 -6.38 7.90 -9.49
C LEU A 226 -7.82 8.31 -9.89
N PRO A 227 -8.03 9.53 -10.42
CA PRO A 227 -9.38 10.03 -10.73
C PRO A 227 -10.12 9.19 -11.77
N GLU A 228 -9.40 8.45 -12.58
CA GLU A 228 -9.99 7.51 -13.55
C GLU A 228 -10.77 6.39 -12.86
N PHE A 229 -10.36 5.98 -11.66
CA PHE A 229 -11.12 5.03 -10.84
C PHE A 229 -12.47 5.61 -10.37
N ASP A 230 -12.51 6.89 -10.05
CA ASP A 230 -13.77 7.58 -9.71
C ASP A 230 -14.76 7.55 -10.89
N ALA A 231 -14.27 7.68 -12.11
CA ALA A 231 -15.10 7.52 -13.31
C ALA A 231 -15.64 6.08 -13.42
N MET A 232 -14.84 5.06 -13.13
CA MET A 232 -15.29 3.67 -13.11
C MET A 232 -16.39 3.43 -12.08
N MET A 233 -16.25 3.98 -10.86
CA MET A 233 -17.26 3.87 -9.79
C MET A 233 -18.62 4.49 -10.16
N LYS A 234 -18.63 5.46 -11.07
CA LYS A 234 -19.84 6.14 -11.56
C LYS A 234 -20.40 5.53 -12.86
N THR A 235 -19.73 4.58 -13.45
CA THR A 235 -20.12 4.00 -14.76
C THR A 235 -20.96 2.74 -14.54
N PRO A 236 -22.26 2.76 -14.94
CA PRO A 236 -23.14 1.61 -14.79
C PRO A 236 -22.83 0.53 -15.82
N GLN A 237 -23.05 -0.72 -15.45
CA GLN A 237 -23.01 -1.88 -16.36
C GLN A 237 -24.37 -2.59 -16.34
N LYS A 238 -25.28 -2.17 -17.21
CA LYS A 238 -26.61 -2.77 -17.37
C LYS A 238 -26.58 -3.84 -18.44
N HIS A 239 -26.11 -5.00 -18.08
CA HIS A 239 -26.04 -6.18 -18.97
C HIS A 239 -26.13 -7.46 -18.13
N LYS A 240 -26.68 -8.54 -18.70
CA LYS A 240 -26.86 -9.84 -18.00
C LYS A 240 -25.58 -10.46 -17.41
N HIS A 241 -24.41 -10.10 -17.97
CA HIS A 241 -23.12 -10.57 -17.49
C HIS A 241 -22.60 -9.78 -16.29
N HIS A 242 -23.18 -8.62 -15.98
CA HIS A 242 -22.67 -7.72 -14.94
C HIS A 242 -23.70 -7.51 -13.82
N LYS A 243 -23.21 -7.48 -12.60
CA LYS A 243 -23.96 -7.33 -11.35
C LYS A 243 -23.66 -6.00 -10.67
N TYR A 244 -22.52 -5.40 -11.00
CA TYR A 244 -21.96 -4.21 -10.38
C TYR A 244 -21.68 -3.11 -11.42
N ASN A 245 -21.47 -1.86 -10.96
CA ASN A 245 -20.83 -0.85 -11.81
C ASN A 245 -19.40 -1.24 -12.13
N VAL A 246 -18.71 -0.49 -13.01
CA VAL A 246 -17.35 -0.84 -13.47
C VAL A 246 -16.35 -0.86 -12.31
N GLY A 247 -16.43 0.11 -11.40
CA GLY A 247 -15.53 0.20 -10.25
C GLY A 247 -15.74 -0.92 -9.25
N GLU A 248 -16.99 -1.20 -8.86
CA GLU A 248 -17.33 -2.29 -7.94
C GLU A 248 -16.95 -3.65 -8.52
N HIS A 249 -17.18 -3.87 -9.81
CA HIS A 249 -16.70 -5.06 -10.50
C HIS A 249 -15.18 -5.23 -10.36
N THR A 250 -14.44 -4.15 -10.58
CA THR A 250 -12.98 -4.16 -10.44
C THR A 250 -12.52 -4.47 -9.01
N LEU A 251 -13.20 -3.93 -7.98
CA LEU A 251 -12.91 -4.24 -6.59
C LEU A 251 -13.13 -5.72 -6.27
N HIS A 252 -14.20 -6.31 -6.77
CA HIS A 252 -14.45 -7.75 -6.63
C HIS A 252 -13.39 -8.60 -7.36
N ALA A 253 -12.99 -8.20 -8.57
CA ALA A 253 -11.94 -8.90 -9.31
C ALA A 253 -10.56 -8.83 -8.61
N LEU A 254 -10.25 -7.72 -7.92
CA LEU A 254 -9.01 -7.58 -7.15
C LEU A 254 -8.89 -8.61 -6.03
N ILE A 255 -9.99 -9.03 -5.42
CA ILE A 255 -9.99 -10.04 -4.35
C ILE A 255 -9.66 -11.43 -4.92
N GLU A 256 -10.07 -11.70 -6.15
CA GLU A 256 -9.97 -13.01 -6.80
C GLU A 256 -8.60 -13.31 -7.43
N ILE A 257 -7.70 -12.33 -7.50
CA ILE A 257 -6.39 -12.49 -8.14
C ILE A 257 -5.25 -12.52 -7.11
N ALA A 258 -4.19 -13.28 -7.43
CA ALA A 258 -2.99 -13.37 -6.60
C ALA A 258 -2.41 -11.98 -6.26
N PRO A 259 -1.82 -11.79 -5.06
CA PRO A 259 -1.29 -10.52 -4.59
C PRO A 259 0.07 -10.19 -5.22
N GLU A 260 0.13 -10.25 -6.54
CA GLU A 260 1.31 -9.90 -7.34
C GLU A 260 1.12 -8.53 -8.00
N LYS A 261 2.15 -7.70 -7.93
CA LYS A 261 2.08 -6.30 -8.41
C LYS A 261 1.49 -6.18 -9.81
N ASN A 262 2.05 -6.88 -10.80
CA ASN A 262 1.61 -6.73 -12.19
C ASN A 262 0.18 -7.24 -12.41
N LEU A 263 -0.20 -8.33 -11.76
CA LEU A 263 -1.55 -8.89 -11.86
C LEU A 263 -2.58 -7.98 -11.18
N ARG A 264 -2.27 -7.44 -9.99
CA ARG A 264 -3.16 -6.51 -9.28
C ARG A 264 -3.37 -5.20 -10.05
N TYR A 265 -2.31 -4.65 -10.65
CA TYR A 265 -2.46 -3.47 -11.53
C TYR A 265 -3.17 -3.79 -12.84
N ALA A 266 -2.96 -4.97 -13.43
CA ALA A 266 -3.71 -5.39 -14.60
C ALA A 266 -5.22 -5.44 -14.32
N ILE A 267 -5.62 -6.03 -13.20
CA ILE A 267 -7.03 -6.06 -12.79
C ILE A 267 -7.55 -4.66 -12.43
N LEU A 268 -6.78 -3.84 -11.70
CA LEU A 268 -7.19 -2.47 -11.40
C LEU A 268 -7.53 -1.67 -12.65
N LEU A 269 -6.79 -1.91 -13.73
CA LEU A 269 -6.85 -1.12 -14.97
C LEU A 269 -7.55 -1.82 -16.14
N HIS A 270 -7.95 -3.11 -16.03
CA HIS A 270 -8.48 -3.86 -17.17
C HIS A 270 -9.69 -3.19 -17.82
N ASP A 271 -10.57 -2.63 -17.02
CA ASP A 271 -11.80 -1.97 -17.45
C ASP A 271 -11.74 -0.43 -17.43
N ILE A 272 -10.54 0.15 -17.28
CA ILE A 272 -10.35 1.60 -17.16
C ILE A 272 -10.84 2.39 -18.36
N GLY A 273 -10.90 1.75 -19.53
CA GLY A 273 -11.40 2.35 -20.76
C GLY A 273 -12.93 2.36 -20.91
N LYS A 274 -13.66 1.65 -20.06
CA LYS A 274 -15.12 1.55 -20.15
C LYS A 274 -15.85 2.89 -19.99
N PRO A 275 -15.49 3.78 -19.07
CA PRO A 275 -16.16 5.08 -18.98
C PRO A 275 -16.11 5.91 -20.26
N GLU A 276 -14.99 5.84 -21.00
CA GLU A 276 -14.81 6.59 -22.26
C GLU A 276 -15.47 5.92 -23.48
N THR A 277 -15.85 4.65 -23.37
CA THR A 277 -16.44 3.88 -24.48
C THR A 277 -17.89 3.48 -24.23
N LEU A 278 -18.51 4.03 -23.17
CA LEU A 278 -19.89 3.74 -22.82
C LEU A 278 -20.85 4.19 -23.92
N THR A 279 -21.65 3.26 -24.41
CA THR A 279 -22.86 3.53 -25.20
C THR A 279 -24.06 2.85 -24.57
N VAL A 280 -25.26 3.39 -24.80
CA VAL A 280 -26.50 2.88 -24.22
C VAL A 280 -27.51 2.70 -25.33
N ASP A 281 -28.08 1.51 -25.44
CA ASP A 281 -29.14 1.21 -26.39
C ASP A 281 -30.51 1.79 -25.95
N GLU A 282 -31.50 1.73 -26.83
CA GLU A 282 -32.87 2.23 -26.56
C GLU A 282 -33.54 1.52 -25.37
N ASP A 283 -33.21 0.26 -25.11
CA ASP A 283 -33.70 -0.53 -23.98
C ASP A 283 -32.91 -0.29 -22.67
N GLY A 284 -31.88 0.57 -22.71
CA GLY A 284 -31.03 0.90 -21.56
C GLY A 284 -29.85 -0.06 -21.34
N THR A 285 -29.61 -1.00 -22.25
CA THR A 285 -28.43 -1.90 -22.20
C THR A 285 -27.15 -1.12 -22.47
N THR A 286 -26.11 -1.37 -21.68
CA THR A 286 -24.81 -0.69 -21.81
C THR A 286 -23.82 -1.51 -22.62
N HIS A 287 -23.03 -0.86 -23.46
CA HIS A 287 -21.96 -1.42 -24.25
C HIS A 287 -20.68 -0.63 -24.11
N PHE A 288 -19.53 -1.30 -24.32
CA PHE A 288 -18.18 -0.72 -24.13
C PHE A 288 -17.23 -1.14 -25.25
N HIS A 289 -17.65 -0.94 -26.50
CA HIS A 289 -16.89 -1.37 -27.66
C HIS A 289 -15.51 -0.71 -27.73
N GLY A 290 -14.46 -1.53 -27.86
CA GLY A 290 -13.08 -1.06 -27.97
C GLY A 290 -12.43 -0.61 -26.66
N HIS A 291 -13.08 -0.82 -25.50
CA HIS A 291 -12.51 -0.44 -24.21
C HIS A 291 -11.11 -1.01 -23.91
N PRO A 292 -10.69 -2.21 -24.40
CA PRO A 292 -9.34 -2.68 -24.15
C PRO A 292 -8.26 -1.85 -24.83
N ALA A 293 -8.55 -1.32 -26.02
CA ALA A 293 -7.61 -0.45 -26.75
C ALA A 293 -7.49 0.92 -26.06
N VAL A 294 -8.61 1.52 -25.70
CA VAL A 294 -8.65 2.77 -24.95
C VAL A 294 -8.01 2.56 -23.57
N GLY A 295 -8.33 1.45 -22.91
CA GLY A 295 -7.77 1.06 -21.62
C GLY A 295 -6.25 0.89 -21.62
N GLU A 296 -5.67 0.30 -22.67
CA GLU A 296 -4.22 0.18 -22.85
C GLU A 296 -3.54 1.57 -22.80
N GLU A 297 -4.03 2.52 -23.56
CA GLU A 297 -3.47 3.88 -23.61
C GLU A 297 -3.68 4.64 -22.28
N MET A 298 -4.84 4.50 -21.66
CA MET A 298 -5.10 5.07 -20.34
C MET A 298 -4.18 4.46 -19.28
N ALA A 299 -4.04 3.15 -19.26
CA ALA A 299 -3.16 2.44 -18.33
C ALA A 299 -1.70 2.90 -18.51
N ARG A 300 -1.24 3.06 -19.74
CA ARG A 300 0.11 3.57 -20.03
C ARG A 300 0.33 4.96 -19.45
N ARG A 301 -0.63 5.87 -19.64
CA ARG A 301 -0.56 7.23 -19.07
C ARG A 301 -0.57 7.22 -17.54
N ILE A 302 -1.44 6.42 -16.93
CA ILE A 302 -1.56 6.29 -15.47
C ILE A 302 -0.27 5.75 -14.86
N LEU A 303 0.27 4.65 -15.39
CA LEU A 303 1.48 4.02 -14.86
C LEU A 303 2.71 4.93 -15.02
N ARG A 304 2.83 5.66 -16.13
CA ARG A 304 3.89 6.66 -16.30
C ARG A 304 3.73 7.85 -15.35
N ARG A 305 2.52 8.34 -15.16
CA ARG A 305 2.21 9.38 -14.18
C ARG A 305 2.61 8.95 -12.76
N LEU A 306 2.37 7.70 -12.42
CA LEU A 306 2.76 7.11 -11.14
C LEU A 306 4.23 6.66 -11.08
N ARG A 307 5.03 6.94 -12.11
CA ARG A 307 6.47 6.65 -12.17
C ARG A 307 6.84 5.17 -12.07
N PHE A 308 6.04 4.29 -12.64
CA PHE A 308 6.42 2.88 -12.80
C PHE A 308 7.57 2.71 -13.80
N ASP A 309 8.35 1.66 -13.58
CA ASP A 309 9.39 1.22 -14.51
C ASP A 309 8.80 0.72 -15.84
N ASN A 310 9.63 0.73 -16.88
CA ASN A 310 9.19 0.39 -18.24
C ASN A 310 8.71 -1.06 -18.38
N ASP A 311 9.30 -2.00 -17.62
CA ASP A 311 8.92 -3.40 -17.67
C ASP A 311 7.52 -3.59 -17.07
N THR A 312 7.23 -2.97 -15.94
CA THR A 312 5.88 -2.95 -15.35
C THR A 312 4.87 -2.35 -16.30
N VAL A 313 5.18 -1.19 -16.91
CA VAL A 313 4.30 -0.55 -17.91
C VAL A 313 4.02 -1.48 -19.09
N ALA A 314 5.05 -2.11 -19.65
CA ALA A 314 4.92 -3.01 -20.79
C ALA A 314 4.05 -4.23 -20.48
N VAL A 315 4.25 -4.88 -19.34
CA VAL A 315 3.47 -6.06 -18.95
C VAL A 315 2.02 -5.70 -18.66
N VAL A 316 1.77 -4.69 -17.82
CA VAL A 316 0.42 -4.33 -17.41
C VAL A 316 -0.42 -3.83 -18.58
N THR A 317 0.12 -2.98 -19.44
CA THR A 317 -0.63 -2.45 -20.59
C THR A 317 -1.01 -3.54 -21.59
N ARG A 318 -0.16 -4.54 -21.81
CA ARG A 318 -0.48 -5.70 -22.65
C ARG A 318 -1.56 -6.59 -22.02
N LEU A 319 -1.52 -6.79 -20.70
CA LEU A 319 -2.57 -7.51 -19.99
C LEU A 319 -3.92 -6.79 -20.10
N VAL A 320 -3.94 -5.46 -19.94
CA VAL A 320 -5.13 -4.65 -20.16
C VAL A 320 -5.64 -4.77 -21.59
N ARG A 321 -4.74 -4.70 -22.58
CA ARG A 321 -5.10 -4.80 -24.01
C ARG A 321 -5.77 -6.11 -24.37
N TYR A 322 -5.35 -7.22 -23.78
CA TYR A 322 -5.76 -8.56 -24.19
C TYR A 322 -6.60 -9.30 -23.14
N HIS A 323 -7.06 -8.64 -22.08
CA HIS A 323 -7.79 -9.30 -20.99
C HIS A 323 -9.09 -10.01 -21.44
N ASP A 324 -9.75 -9.50 -22.49
CA ASP A 324 -10.97 -10.07 -23.06
C ASP A 324 -10.75 -10.76 -24.42
N TYR A 325 -9.50 -10.93 -24.86
CA TYR A 325 -9.19 -11.52 -26.15
C TYR A 325 -9.66 -12.97 -26.25
N GLY A 326 -10.52 -13.26 -27.22
CA GLY A 326 -11.02 -14.61 -27.48
C GLY A 326 -12.13 -15.10 -26.53
N ASN A 327 -12.78 -14.22 -25.79
CA ASN A 327 -13.86 -14.58 -24.87
C ASN A 327 -15.04 -15.30 -25.55
N ASP A 328 -15.31 -15.01 -26.83
CA ASP A 328 -16.44 -15.57 -27.59
C ASP A 328 -16.05 -16.75 -28.49
N VAL A 329 -14.83 -17.26 -28.35
CA VAL A 329 -14.28 -18.29 -29.23
C VAL A 329 -13.99 -19.56 -28.47
N THR A 330 -14.51 -20.69 -28.97
CA THR A 330 -14.11 -22.02 -28.49
C THR A 330 -12.64 -22.26 -28.86
N PRO A 331 -11.74 -22.49 -27.91
CA PRO A 331 -10.32 -22.63 -28.18
C PRO A 331 -10.01 -23.91 -28.96
N ASP A 332 -9.26 -23.77 -30.06
CA ASP A 332 -8.55 -24.85 -30.72
C ASP A 332 -7.05 -24.55 -30.80
N LEU A 333 -6.25 -25.55 -31.15
CA LEU A 333 -4.77 -25.40 -31.18
C LEU A 333 -4.30 -24.31 -32.19
N ARG A 334 -5.04 -24.04 -33.24
CA ARG A 334 -4.67 -23.01 -34.23
C ARG A 334 -4.97 -21.61 -33.68
N ILE A 335 -6.10 -21.48 -33.01
CA ILE A 335 -6.51 -20.22 -32.35
C ILE A 335 -5.53 -19.90 -31.23
N VAL A 336 -5.21 -20.86 -30.37
CA VAL A 336 -4.24 -20.69 -29.29
C VAL A 336 -2.87 -20.29 -29.83
N ARG A 337 -2.34 -20.96 -30.86
CA ARG A 337 -1.05 -20.57 -31.47
C ARG A 337 -1.06 -19.16 -32.03
N ARG A 338 -2.15 -18.74 -32.66
CA ARG A 338 -2.29 -17.36 -33.18
C ARG A 338 -2.33 -16.35 -32.04
N ALA A 339 -3.03 -16.69 -30.95
CA ALA A 339 -3.11 -15.85 -29.74
C ALA A 339 -1.72 -15.68 -29.11
N VAL A 340 -0.99 -16.78 -28.89
CA VAL A 340 0.36 -16.75 -28.34
C VAL A 340 1.31 -15.90 -29.21
N ASN A 341 1.28 -16.09 -30.54
CA ASN A 341 2.09 -15.29 -31.44
C ASN A 341 1.74 -13.80 -31.43
N LYS A 342 0.46 -13.46 -31.27
CA LYS A 342 0.00 -12.06 -31.24
C LYS A 342 0.27 -11.38 -29.91
N ILE A 343 0.06 -12.08 -28.80
CA ILE A 343 0.11 -11.54 -27.44
C ILE A 343 1.53 -11.60 -26.90
N GLY A 344 2.28 -12.66 -27.24
CA GLY A 344 3.61 -12.97 -26.76
C GLY A 344 3.59 -14.10 -25.73
N GLU A 345 4.60 -14.95 -25.81
CA GLU A 345 4.76 -16.13 -24.93
C GLU A 345 4.93 -15.74 -23.47
N ASP A 346 5.49 -14.58 -23.19
CA ASP A 346 5.72 -14.01 -21.85
C ASP A 346 4.44 -13.53 -21.18
N ILE A 347 3.48 -12.98 -21.94
CA ILE A 347 2.24 -12.39 -21.45
C ILE A 347 1.08 -13.39 -21.45
N PHE A 348 1.02 -14.26 -22.46
CA PHE A 348 -0.10 -15.15 -22.64
C PHE A 348 -0.47 -15.98 -21.39
N PRO A 349 0.49 -16.57 -20.64
CA PRO A 349 0.18 -17.29 -19.41
C PRO A 349 -0.42 -16.42 -18.32
N LEU A 350 -0.06 -15.14 -18.27
CA LEU A 350 -0.54 -14.20 -17.26
C LEU A 350 -1.99 -13.76 -17.52
N LEU A 351 -2.51 -13.97 -18.71
CA LEU A 351 -3.91 -13.68 -19.03
C LEU A 351 -4.88 -14.63 -18.33
N PHE A 352 -4.49 -15.87 -18.04
CA PHE A 352 -5.37 -16.83 -17.38
C PHE A 352 -5.85 -16.35 -16.00
N PRO A 353 -4.97 -16.01 -15.05
CA PRO A 353 -5.42 -15.48 -13.76
C PRO A 353 -6.19 -14.17 -13.88
N VAL A 354 -5.84 -13.29 -14.84
CA VAL A 354 -6.57 -12.04 -15.09
C VAL A 354 -8.00 -12.33 -15.56
N ARG A 355 -8.17 -13.18 -16.55
CA ARG A 355 -9.49 -13.58 -17.07
C ARG A 355 -10.31 -14.33 -16.04
N GLN A 356 -9.68 -15.21 -15.28
CA GLN A 356 -10.36 -15.94 -14.19
C GLN A 356 -10.93 -14.98 -13.14
N ALA A 357 -10.15 -14.01 -12.70
CA ALA A 357 -10.58 -13.02 -11.72
C ALA A 357 -11.73 -12.15 -12.26
N ASP A 358 -11.65 -11.71 -13.52
CA ASP A 358 -12.70 -10.97 -14.20
C ASP A 358 -14.01 -11.79 -14.26
N ILE A 359 -13.96 -13.06 -14.66
CA ILE A 359 -15.13 -13.96 -14.73
C ILE A 359 -15.75 -14.16 -13.35
N LEU A 360 -14.93 -14.37 -12.30
CA LEU A 360 -15.41 -14.58 -10.93
C LEU A 360 -16.11 -13.34 -10.35
N ALA A 361 -15.72 -12.15 -10.79
CA ALA A 361 -16.36 -10.89 -10.40
C ALA A 361 -17.63 -10.56 -11.19
N GLN A 362 -17.92 -11.26 -12.29
CA GLN A 362 -19.14 -11.12 -13.08
C GLN A 362 -20.38 -11.75 -12.41
N SER A 363 -21.54 -11.62 -13.03
CA SER A 363 -22.73 -12.35 -12.63
C SER A 363 -22.55 -13.88 -12.80
N ASP A 364 -23.43 -14.67 -12.20
CA ASP A 364 -23.39 -16.13 -12.34
C ASP A 364 -23.79 -16.64 -13.74
N TYR A 365 -24.24 -15.73 -14.61
CA TYR A 365 -24.66 -16.05 -15.97
C TYR A 365 -23.50 -16.62 -16.81
N LEU A 366 -23.66 -17.86 -17.23
CA LEU A 366 -22.67 -18.65 -17.99
C LEU A 366 -21.28 -18.77 -17.31
N ARG A 367 -21.17 -18.52 -15.99
CA ARG A 367 -19.89 -18.57 -15.29
C ARG A 367 -19.16 -19.91 -15.43
N ALA A 368 -19.87 -21.02 -15.23
CA ALA A 368 -19.29 -22.36 -15.35
C ALA A 368 -18.77 -22.65 -16.75
N GLU A 369 -19.50 -22.22 -17.79
CA GLU A 369 -19.09 -22.38 -19.18
C GLU A 369 -17.87 -21.52 -19.51
N LYS A 370 -17.85 -20.26 -19.07
CA LYS A 370 -16.70 -19.36 -19.23
C LYS A 370 -15.44 -19.91 -18.58
N LEU A 371 -15.54 -20.42 -17.34
CA LEU A 371 -14.41 -21.03 -16.63
C LEU A 371 -13.92 -22.32 -17.30
N LYS A 372 -14.81 -23.09 -17.91
CA LYS A 372 -14.45 -24.28 -18.68
C LYS A 372 -13.67 -23.96 -19.97
N ASN A 373 -13.98 -22.82 -20.56
CA ASN A 373 -13.35 -22.37 -21.82
C ASN A 373 -12.06 -21.54 -21.59
N LEU A 374 -11.73 -21.26 -20.35
CA LEU A 374 -10.50 -20.55 -19.97
C LEU A 374 -9.27 -21.43 -20.15
#